data_ea243eb904e0911820b4afe33a49a4c3
#
_entry.id   ea243eb904e0911820b4afe33a49a4c3
#
_cell.length_a   1.000
_cell.length_b   1.000
_cell.length_c   1.000
_cell.angle_alpha   90.00
_cell.angle_beta   90.00
_cell.angle_gamma   90.00
#
_symmetry.space_group_name_H-M   'P 1'
#
loop_
_entity.id
_entity.type
_entity.pdbx_description
1 polymer ?
#
loop_
_entity_poly.entity_id
_entity_poly.type
_entity_poly.pdbx_seq_one_letter_code
_entity_poly.pdbx_strand_id
1 'polypeptide(L)'
;MAAPTLARPAEVQIVDGLNVAARPSPHRNTALRASEFHDPRDGRIFHMTSGRYKRTGHSSPRHRHTFDQIRFVVEGRVKYGPLRHEGGDVAYFPAGTFYGPQELLSDEILNCTIQTQGPTWGPFYTQDDLFTATEALSTLGEMDRATGQFVWNDGHQQDSFEAILEHTTGAPVDYPEPRYHYPIQLRSRNFDWVTSRTPGVSLKPLATFNAGGPGVQLLKVERGATLPSGSPENQHILMLASGKLRRDGETLGQGTYIYCPPGSTRPALAAEEETLLLAAEFQVRGKPLARSLDC
;
A
#
# COMPACT_ATOMS: atom_id res chain seq x y z
N MET A 1 4.20 -22.98 37.02
CA MET A 1 4.54 -22.06 35.90
C MET A 1 4.04 -22.73 34.63
N ALA A 2 3.04 -22.16 33.96
CA ALA A 2 2.57 -22.67 32.68
C ALA A 2 3.67 -22.42 31.62
N ALA A 3 3.98 -23.44 30.82
CA ALA A 3 4.91 -23.28 29.70
C ALA A 3 4.39 -22.17 28.76
N PRO A 4 5.27 -21.30 28.24
CA PRO A 4 4.84 -20.29 27.27
C PRO A 4 4.23 -21.02 26.07
N THR A 5 2.99 -20.73 25.76
CA THR A 5 2.33 -21.18 24.54
C THR A 5 3.14 -20.61 23.38
N LEU A 6 3.83 -21.46 22.63
CA LEU A 6 4.52 -21.05 21.40
C LEU A 6 3.45 -20.42 20.50
N ALA A 7 3.56 -19.13 20.27
CA ALA A 7 2.71 -18.44 19.31
C ALA A 7 2.79 -19.18 17.97
N ARG A 8 1.65 -19.46 17.35
CA ARG A 8 1.64 -20.06 16.01
C ARG A 8 2.50 -19.19 15.08
N PRO A 9 3.34 -19.80 14.23
CA PRO A 9 4.07 -19.01 13.23
C PRO A 9 3.07 -18.21 12.43
N ALA A 10 3.39 -16.93 12.22
CA ALA A 10 2.56 -16.05 11.41
C ALA A 10 2.50 -16.61 9.98
N GLU A 11 1.29 -16.74 9.44
CA GLU A 11 1.08 -17.35 8.13
C GLU A 11 1.19 -16.31 7.03
N VAL A 12 1.71 -16.73 5.86
CA VAL A 12 1.70 -15.92 4.64
C VAL A 12 0.26 -15.76 4.17
N GLN A 13 -0.15 -14.52 3.90
CA GLN A 13 -1.48 -14.21 3.40
C GLN A 13 -1.39 -13.79 1.93
N ILE A 14 -2.27 -14.32 1.10
CA ILE A 14 -2.33 -14.02 -0.35
C ILE A 14 -3.74 -13.55 -0.68
N VAL A 15 -3.82 -12.44 -1.39
CA VAL A 15 -5.10 -11.85 -1.80
C VAL A 15 -5.01 -11.38 -3.24
N ASP A 16 -5.95 -11.82 -4.08
CA ASP A 16 -6.16 -11.25 -5.40
C ASP A 16 -6.89 -9.90 -5.26
N GLY A 17 -6.10 -8.83 -5.23
CA GLY A 17 -6.62 -7.49 -4.95
C GLY A 17 -7.56 -6.94 -6.04
N LEU A 18 -7.46 -7.41 -7.29
CA LEU A 18 -8.37 -6.99 -8.36
C LEU A 18 -9.72 -7.70 -8.30
N ASN A 19 -9.79 -8.88 -7.67
CA ASN A 19 -11.03 -9.64 -7.47
C ASN A 19 -11.70 -9.40 -6.12
N VAL A 20 -11.09 -8.61 -5.24
CA VAL A 20 -11.79 -8.12 -4.03
C VAL A 20 -13.01 -7.30 -4.46
N ALA A 21 -14.14 -7.48 -3.78
CA ALA A 21 -15.36 -6.72 -4.05
C ALA A 21 -15.09 -5.21 -3.91
N ALA A 22 -15.47 -4.45 -4.94
CA ALA A 22 -15.35 -3.00 -4.88
C ALA A 22 -16.43 -2.42 -3.96
N ARG A 23 -16.05 -1.58 -3.02
CA ARG A 23 -16.95 -0.81 -2.16
C ARG A 23 -16.85 0.67 -2.52
N PRO A 24 -17.97 1.39 -2.74
CA PRO A 24 -17.93 2.84 -2.91
C PRO A 24 -17.24 3.49 -1.72
N SER A 25 -16.30 4.39 -1.97
CA SER A 25 -15.72 5.18 -0.88
C SER A 25 -16.77 6.12 -0.32
N PRO A 26 -16.96 6.16 1.00
CA PRO A 26 -17.98 7.04 1.59
C PRO A 26 -17.57 8.52 1.51
N HIS A 27 -16.28 8.83 1.48
CA HIS A 27 -15.73 10.17 1.61
C HIS A 27 -14.96 10.66 0.36
N ARG A 28 -14.94 9.88 -0.73
CA ARG A 28 -14.27 10.24 -1.99
C ARG A 28 -15.09 9.73 -3.18
N ASN A 29 -14.98 10.41 -4.30
CA ASN A 29 -15.66 9.98 -5.53
C ASN A 29 -14.86 8.87 -6.22
N THR A 30 -14.84 7.69 -5.62
CA THR A 30 -14.14 6.51 -6.12
C THR A 30 -14.75 5.23 -5.52
N ALA A 31 -14.38 4.08 -6.06
CA ALA A 31 -14.64 2.79 -5.44
C ALA A 31 -13.29 2.12 -5.11
N LEU A 32 -13.23 1.50 -3.95
CA LEU A 32 -12.03 0.86 -3.42
C LEU A 32 -12.17 -0.66 -3.45
N ARG A 33 -11.14 -1.34 -3.92
CA ARG A 33 -10.89 -2.76 -3.69
C ARG A 33 -9.77 -2.84 -2.67
N ALA A 34 -10.12 -3.03 -1.43
CA ALA A 34 -9.19 -2.98 -0.33
C ALA A 34 -9.08 -4.31 0.40
N SER A 35 -7.88 -4.64 0.81
CA SER A 35 -7.56 -5.79 1.66
C SER A 35 -6.71 -5.31 2.81
N GLU A 36 -6.86 -5.93 3.98
CA GLU A 36 -6.10 -5.58 5.17
C GLU A 36 -5.33 -6.78 5.69
N PHE A 37 -4.07 -6.56 6.01
CA PHE A 37 -3.22 -7.51 6.70
C PHE A 37 -2.85 -6.93 8.06
N HIS A 38 -3.03 -7.73 9.10
CA HIS A 38 -2.74 -7.35 10.47
C HIS A 38 -1.54 -8.14 10.96
N ASP A 39 -0.50 -7.45 11.41
CA ASP A 39 0.61 -8.11 12.11
C ASP A 39 0.29 -8.20 13.61
N PRO A 40 0.03 -9.40 14.14
CA PRO A 40 -0.37 -9.56 15.54
C PRO A 40 0.77 -9.29 16.54
N ARG A 41 2.02 -9.13 16.06
CA ARG A 41 3.19 -8.94 16.92
C ARG A 41 3.42 -7.51 17.32
N ASP A 42 3.15 -6.56 16.43
CA ASP A 42 3.32 -5.14 16.68
C ASP A 42 2.04 -4.33 16.47
N GLY A 43 0.95 -4.98 16.07
CA GLY A 43 -0.34 -4.34 15.83
C GLY A 43 -0.39 -3.52 14.53
N ARG A 44 0.61 -3.66 13.64
CA ARG A 44 0.64 -2.93 12.38
C ARG A 44 -0.45 -3.42 11.45
N ILE A 45 -1.12 -2.46 10.83
CA ILE A 45 -2.11 -2.70 9.80
C ILE A 45 -1.52 -2.28 8.45
N PHE A 46 -1.65 -3.16 7.46
CA PHE A 46 -1.37 -2.86 6.06
C PHE A 46 -2.69 -2.87 5.31
N HIS A 47 -3.02 -1.72 4.75
CA HIS A 47 -4.18 -1.56 3.91
C HIS A 47 -3.71 -1.50 2.45
N MET A 48 -4.07 -2.50 1.64
CA MET A 48 -3.72 -2.57 0.24
C MET A 48 -4.94 -2.31 -0.61
N THR A 49 -4.76 -1.44 -1.61
CA THR A 49 -5.77 -1.22 -2.63
C THR A 49 -5.21 -1.50 -4.02
N SER A 50 -5.97 -2.23 -4.83
CA SER A 50 -5.74 -2.37 -6.27
C SER A 50 -6.95 -1.84 -7.01
N GLY A 51 -6.74 -1.00 -8.01
CA GLY A 51 -7.87 -0.44 -8.73
C GLY A 51 -7.54 -0.02 -10.14
N ARG A 52 -8.47 -0.35 -11.05
CA ARG A 52 -8.58 0.28 -12.35
C ARG A 52 -9.51 1.48 -12.21
N TYR A 53 -8.94 2.66 -12.36
CA TYR A 53 -9.67 3.93 -12.20
C TYR A 53 -9.83 4.57 -13.56
N LYS A 54 -11.08 4.93 -13.90
CA LYS A 54 -11.39 5.69 -15.12
C LYS A 54 -11.31 7.18 -14.84
N ARG A 55 -10.87 7.97 -15.81
CA ARG A 55 -10.74 9.42 -15.70
C ARG A 55 -12.07 10.09 -15.37
N THR A 56 -13.16 9.59 -15.94
CA THR A 56 -14.50 10.07 -15.62
C THR A 56 -14.95 9.54 -14.25
N GLY A 57 -15.32 10.43 -13.35
CA GLY A 57 -15.84 10.08 -12.04
C GLY A 57 -14.80 9.78 -10.97
N HIS A 58 -13.51 10.01 -11.24
CA HIS A 58 -12.47 9.92 -10.23
C HIS A 58 -11.97 11.33 -9.86
N SER A 59 -12.07 11.67 -8.59
CA SER A 59 -11.47 12.90 -8.04
C SER A 59 -10.87 12.61 -6.67
N SER A 60 -9.72 13.21 -6.40
CA SER A 60 -9.11 13.21 -5.08
C SER A 60 -8.49 14.60 -4.86
N PRO A 61 -9.03 15.39 -3.95
CA PRO A 61 -8.54 16.73 -3.67
C PRO A 61 -7.13 16.69 -3.08
N ARG A 62 -6.53 17.86 -2.86
CA ARG A 62 -5.28 17.95 -2.11
C ARG A 62 -5.56 17.66 -0.65
N HIS A 63 -4.82 16.69 -0.08
CA HIS A 63 -4.99 16.23 1.31
C HIS A 63 -3.69 15.64 1.84
N ARG A 64 -3.68 15.18 3.08
CA ARG A 64 -2.58 14.46 3.74
C ARG A 64 -3.16 13.35 4.62
N HIS A 65 -2.29 12.45 5.08
CA HIS A 65 -2.66 11.39 6.00
C HIS A 65 -1.69 11.33 7.19
N THR A 66 -2.10 10.66 8.24
CA THR A 66 -1.28 10.37 9.42
C THR A 66 -0.34 9.18 9.20
N PHE A 67 -0.40 8.54 8.05
CA PHE A 67 0.27 7.30 7.70
C PHE A 67 1.04 7.40 6.38
N ASP A 68 1.94 6.45 6.17
CA ASP A 68 2.76 6.34 4.97
C ASP A 68 2.01 5.59 3.85
N GLN A 69 2.32 5.94 2.60
CA GLN A 69 1.81 5.22 1.44
C GLN A 69 2.91 4.96 0.42
N ILE A 70 2.91 3.76 -0.15
CA ILE A 70 3.62 3.43 -1.37
C ILE A 70 2.57 3.26 -2.46
N ARG A 71 2.72 3.99 -3.57
CA ARG A 71 1.86 3.85 -4.74
C ARG A 71 2.67 3.39 -5.92
N PHE A 72 2.16 2.41 -6.62
CA PHE A 72 2.74 1.90 -7.85
C PHE A 72 1.75 2.08 -8.99
N VAL A 73 2.10 2.92 -9.94
CA VAL A 73 1.33 3.05 -11.19
C VAL A 73 1.74 1.88 -12.08
N VAL A 74 0.90 0.88 -12.18
CA VAL A 74 1.16 -0.31 -12.99
C VAL A 74 0.95 0.03 -14.47
N GLU A 75 -0.17 0.70 -14.77
CA GLU A 75 -0.56 1.09 -16.13
C GLU A 75 -1.13 2.50 -16.15
N GLY A 76 -0.93 3.18 -17.27
CA GLY A 76 -1.49 4.52 -17.52
C GLY A 76 -0.64 5.64 -16.94
N ARG A 77 -1.25 6.81 -16.78
CA ARG A 77 -0.58 8.04 -16.33
C ARG A 77 -1.47 8.81 -15.36
N VAL A 78 -0.89 9.34 -14.29
CA VAL A 78 -1.57 10.09 -13.24
C VAL A 78 -0.70 11.24 -12.76
N LYS A 79 -1.34 12.30 -12.26
CA LYS A 79 -0.67 13.46 -11.66
C LYS A 79 -1.14 13.60 -10.20
N TYR A 80 -0.19 13.92 -9.32
CA TYR A 80 -0.43 14.30 -7.92
C TYR A 80 0.14 15.69 -7.70
N GLY A 81 -0.69 16.74 -7.85
CA GLY A 81 -0.18 18.11 -7.91
C GLY A 81 0.80 18.29 -9.08
N PRO A 82 2.06 18.70 -8.83
CA PRO A 82 3.07 18.86 -9.88
C PRO A 82 3.71 17.54 -10.35
N LEU A 83 3.61 16.46 -9.57
CA LEU A 83 4.28 15.19 -9.83
C LEU A 83 3.49 14.36 -10.86
N ARG A 84 4.15 14.00 -11.96
CA ARG A 84 3.59 13.16 -13.03
C ARG A 84 4.19 11.76 -12.95
N HIS A 85 3.34 10.76 -12.87
CA HIS A 85 3.69 9.35 -12.82
C HIS A 85 3.11 8.62 -14.02
N GLU A 86 3.84 7.63 -14.50
CA GLU A 86 3.42 6.75 -15.58
C GLU A 86 3.66 5.29 -15.21
N GLY A 87 3.19 4.36 -16.04
CA GLY A 87 3.35 2.94 -15.80
C GLY A 87 4.79 2.56 -15.46
N GLY A 88 4.97 1.84 -14.37
CA GLY A 88 6.26 1.46 -13.79
C GLY A 88 6.80 2.44 -12.73
N ASP A 89 6.24 3.63 -12.57
CA ASP A 89 6.69 4.58 -11.54
C ASP A 89 6.17 4.18 -10.16
N VAL A 90 7.04 4.31 -9.16
CA VAL A 90 6.70 4.14 -7.75
C VAL A 90 6.76 5.49 -7.05
N ALA A 91 5.85 5.74 -6.12
CA ALA A 91 5.86 6.94 -5.31
C ALA A 91 5.72 6.59 -3.82
N TYR A 92 6.45 7.33 -2.99
CA TYR A 92 6.31 7.30 -1.55
C TYR A 92 5.68 8.61 -1.06
N PHE A 93 4.60 8.47 -0.32
CA PHE A 93 3.85 9.57 0.30
C PHE A 93 4.03 9.44 1.81
N PRO A 94 4.94 10.21 2.41
CA PRO A 94 5.17 10.14 3.85
C PRO A 94 4.00 10.74 4.64
N ALA A 95 3.79 10.21 5.84
CA ALA A 95 2.84 10.76 6.80
C ALA A 95 3.05 12.27 7.00
N GLY A 96 1.97 13.01 7.17
CA GLY A 96 1.97 14.47 7.35
C GLY A 96 2.14 15.28 6.06
N THR A 97 2.65 14.70 4.97
CA THR A 97 2.94 15.41 3.73
C THR A 97 1.69 15.62 2.89
N PHE A 98 1.42 16.87 2.49
CA PHE A 98 0.34 17.17 1.55
C PHE A 98 0.67 16.71 0.13
N TYR A 99 -0.31 16.14 -0.55
CA TYR A 99 -0.24 15.78 -1.96
C TYR A 99 -1.59 15.94 -2.67
N GLY A 100 -1.55 15.92 -4.01
CA GLY A 100 -2.72 16.13 -4.83
C GLY A 100 -2.88 17.60 -5.28
N PRO A 101 -3.99 17.95 -5.97
CA PRO A 101 -5.05 17.02 -6.35
C PRO A 101 -4.55 15.91 -7.25
N GLN A 102 -5.25 14.76 -7.23
CA GLN A 102 -4.98 13.65 -8.13
C GLN A 102 -5.78 13.83 -9.42
N GLU A 103 -5.12 13.77 -10.56
CA GLU A 103 -5.73 13.85 -11.88
C GLU A 103 -5.23 12.71 -12.76
N LEU A 104 -6.13 11.97 -13.38
CA LEU A 104 -5.79 10.96 -14.36
C LEU A 104 -5.46 11.62 -15.70
N LEU A 105 -4.27 11.32 -16.23
CA LEU A 105 -3.77 11.85 -17.52
C LEU A 105 -4.00 10.87 -18.67
N SER A 106 -4.41 9.64 -18.41
CA SER A 106 -4.90 8.65 -19.36
C SER A 106 -6.37 8.33 -19.06
N ASP A 107 -7.07 7.68 -19.98
CA ASP A 107 -8.48 7.35 -19.82
C ASP A 107 -8.72 6.37 -18.69
N GLU A 108 -7.75 5.51 -18.45
CA GLU A 108 -7.72 4.55 -17.34
C GLU A 108 -6.30 4.44 -16.78
N ILE A 109 -6.20 4.13 -15.51
CA ILE A 109 -4.98 3.71 -14.84
C ILE A 109 -5.23 2.43 -14.06
N LEU A 110 -4.20 1.58 -13.93
CA LEU A 110 -4.09 0.57 -12.88
C LEU A 110 -3.09 1.07 -11.84
N ASN A 111 -3.58 1.28 -10.64
CA ASN A 111 -2.78 1.73 -9.52
C ASN A 111 -2.92 0.78 -8.34
N CYS A 112 -1.80 0.47 -7.72
CA CYS A 112 -1.73 -0.34 -6.51
C CYS A 112 -1.13 0.51 -5.39
N THR A 113 -1.70 0.40 -4.19
CA THR A 113 -1.28 1.20 -3.04
C THR A 113 -1.10 0.31 -1.82
N ILE A 114 -0.04 0.54 -1.07
CA ILE A 114 0.19 -0.02 0.26
C ILE A 114 0.17 1.15 1.23
N GLN A 115 -0.68 1.10 2.24
CA GLN A 115 -0.79 2.10 3.31
C GLN A 115 -0.52 1.44 4.66
N THR A 116 0.20 2.11 5.54
CA THR A 116 0.50 1.62 6.89
C THR A 116 0.90 2.78 7.79
N GLN A 117 0.79 2.61 9.11
CA GLN A 117 1.16 3.62 10.09
C GLN A 117 2.56 4.20 9.90
N GLY A 118 3.44 3.48 9.18
CA GLY A 118 4.81 3.92 8.94
C GLY A 118 5.64 4.02 10.23
N PRO A 119 6.81 4.66 10.17
CA PRO A 119 7.69 4.79 11.33
C PRO A 119 7.20 5.78 12.38
N THR A 120 6.24 6.64 12.06
CA THR A 120 5.64 7.59 13.00
C THR A 120 4.56 6.98 13.88
N TRP A 121 4.02 5.81 13.47
CA TRP A 121 2.90 5.15 14.16
C TRP A 121 1.71 6.08 14.40
N GLY A 122 1.47 6.98 13.45
CA GLY A 122 0.30 7.85 13.47
C GLY A 122 -1.01 7.05 13.49
N PRO A 123 -2.11 7.68 13.93
CA PRO A 123 -3.41 7.04 13.97
C PRO A 123 -3.78 6.50 12.57
N PHE A 124 -4.43 5.35 12.57
CA PHE A 124 -4.86 4.63 11.37
C PHE A 124 -6.24 4.03 11.62
N TYR A 125 -7.06 3.94 10.61
CA TYR A 125 -8.37 3.28 10.69
C TYR A 125 -8.47 2.11 9.71
N THR A 126 -9.22 1.10 10.10
CA THR A 126 -9.55 -0.05 9.24
C THR A 126 -10.69 0.30 8.28
N GLN A 127 -10.97 -0.61 7.33
CA GLN A 127 -12.15 -0.46 6.48
C GLN A 127 -13.45 -0.46 7.29
N ASP A 128 -13.52 -1.28 8.32
CA ASP A 128 -14.71 -1.35 9.18
C ASP A 128 -14.87 -0.06 10.00
N ASP A 129 -13.78 0.50 10.54
CA ASP A 129 -13.79 1.80 11.19
C ASP A 129 -14.28 2.90 10.24
N LEU A 130 -13.78 2.91 8.99
CA LEU A 130 -14.19 3.87 7.96
C LEU A 130 -15.72 3.87 7.76
N PHE A 131 -16.31 2.70 7.57
CA PHE A 131 -17.74 2.62 7.30
C PHE A 131 -18.59 2.89 8.56
N THR A 132 -18.16 2.38 9.71
CA THR A 132 -18.84 2.61 11.00
C THR A 132 -18.83 4.10 11.37
N ALA A 133 -17.66 4.74 11.27
CA ALA A 133 -17.55 6.18 11.54
C ALA A 133 -18.39 7.01 10.56
N THR A 134 -18.39 6.65 9.27
CA THR A 134 -19.19 7.36 8.27
C THR A 134 -20.68 7.25 8.55
N GLU A 135 -21.17 6.08 8.95
CA GLU A 135 -22.56 5.89 9.33
C GLU A 135 -22.94 6.76 10.54
N ALA A 136 -22.10 6.75 11.57
CA ALA A 136 -22.32 7.59 12.74
C ALA A 136 -22.30 9.08 12.40
N LEU A 137 -21.34 9.54 11.61
CA LEU A 137 -21.22 10.92 11.17
C LEU A 137 -22.40 11.39 10.30
N SER A 138 -23.09 10.49 9.61
CA SER A 138 -24.26 10.85 8.77
C SER A 138 -25.40 11.52 9.53
N THR A 139 -25.45 11.39 10.86
CA THR A 139 -26.42 12.09 11.72
C THR A 139 -25.95 13.50 12.11
N LEU A 140 -24.68 13.80 11.95
CA LEU A 140 -24.03 15.06 12.36
C LEU A 140 -23.73 15.99 11.17
N GLY A 141 -23.81 15.48 9.95
CA GLY A 141 -23.51 16.23 8.74
C GLY A 141 -23.53 15.37 7.48
N GLU A 142 -22.91 15.86 6.41
CA GLU A 142 -22.88 15.21 5.09
C GLU A 142 -21.46 15.15 4.50
N MET A 143 -21.13 14.02 3.87
CA MET A 143 -19.88 13.84 3.10
C MET A 143 -20.02 14.40 1.69
N ASP A 144 -19.38 15.53 1.40
CA ASP A 144 -19.20 15.98 0.01
C ASP A 144 -18.03 15.22 -0.65
N ARG A 145 -18.36 14.17 -1.38
CA ARG A 145 -17.37 13.32 -2.06
C ARG A 145 -16.59 14.03 -3.16
N ALA A 146 -17.13 15.11 -3.73
CA ALA A 146 -16.49 15.83 -4.80
C ALA A 146 -15.35 16.70 -4.28
N THR A 147 -15.57 17.39 -3.16
CA THR A 147 -14.57 18.23 -2.50
C THR A 147 -13.75 17.48 -1.46
N GLY A 148 -14.25 16.34 -0.98
CA GLY A 148 -13.65 15.57 0.10
C GLY A 148 -13.80 16.23 1.46
N GLN A 149 -14.82 17.08 1.62
CA GLN A 149 -15.15 17.73 2.89
C GLN A 149 -16.31 17.04 3.58
N PHE A 150 -16.30 17.06 4.89
CA PHE A 150 -17.45 16.79 5.72
C PHE A 150 -18.09 18.12 6.11
N VAL A 151 -19.37 18.29 5.79
CA VAL A 151 -20.15 19.51 6.10
C VAL A 151 -21.03 19.20 7.30
N TRP A 152 -20.72 19.80 8.43
CA TRP A 152 -21.46 19.62 9.68
C TRP A 152 -22.83 20.31 9.60
N ASN A 153 -23.78 19.86 10.44
CA ASN A 153 -25.14 20.44 10.48
C ASN A 153 -25.17 21.93 10.85
N ASP A 154 -24.14 22.46 11.49
CA ASP A 154 -23.96 23.88 11.79
C ASP A 154 -23.31 24.69 10.66
N GLY A 155 -22.95 24.01 9.56
CA GLY A 155 -22.39 24.61 8.36
C GLY A 155 -20.87 24.72 8.34
N HIS A 156 -20.14 24.38 9.40
CA HIS A 156 -18.69 24.34 9.29
C HIS A 156 -18.20 23.13 8.46
N GLN A 157 -17.01 23.23 7.90
CA GLN A 157 -16.45 22.21 7.03
C GLN A 157 -15.11 21.72 7.56
N GLN A 158 -14.87 20.42 7.40
CA GLN A 158 -13.64 19.74 7.80
C GLN A 158 -13.25 18.72 6.73
N ASP A 159 -11.96 18.41 6.58
CA ASP A 159 -11.56 17.29 5.68
C ASP A 159 -12.23 16.00 6.14
N SER A 160 -12.82 15.27 5.19
CA SER A 160 -13.57 14.04 5.52
C SER A 160 -12.71 12.96 6.17
N PHE A 161 -11.41 12.88 5.81
CA PHE A 161 -10.50 11.95 6.48
C PHE A 161 -10.29 12.33 7.95
N GLU A 162 -10.13 13.63 8.22
CA GLU A 162 -9.99 14.12 9.60
C GLU A 162 -11.26 13.83 10.42
N ALA A 163 -12.44 14.15 9.90
CA ALA A 163 -13.70 13.88 10.60
C ALA A 163 -13.87 12.39 10.94
N ILE A 164 -13.55 11.49 9.99
CA ILE A 164 -13.61 10.05 10.21
C ILE A 164 -12.60 9.61 11.27
N LEU A 165 -11.37 10.07 11.17
CA LEU A 165 -10.29 9.66 12.08
C LEU A 165 -10.54 10.16 13.49
N GLU A 166 -10.99 11.42 13.66
CA GLU A 166 -11.35 12.00 14.96
C GLU A 166 -12.53 11.27 15.59
N HIS A 167 -13.54 10.91 14.79
CA HIS A 167 -14.64 10.10 15.29
C HIS A 167 -14.17 8.71 15.75
N THR A 168 -13.29 8.08 14.99
CA THR A 168 -12.76 6.74 15.32
C THR A 168 -11.86 6.74 16.55
N THR A 169 -11.03 7.77 16.71
CA THR A 169 -10.04 7.84 17.80
C THR A 169 -10.56 8.57 19.04
N GLY A 170 -11.62 9.35 18.90
CA GLY A 170 -12.14 10.22 19.97
C GLY A 170 -11.24 11.41 20.30
N ALA A 171 -10.30 11.77 19.42
CA ALA A 171 -9.34 12.87 19.64
C ALA A 171 -9.06 13.62 18.34
N PRO A 172 -8.72 14.92 18.40
CA PRO A 172 -8.30 15.70 17.25
C PRO A 172 -7.12 15.05 16.52
N VAL A 173 -7.10 15.17 15.18
CA VAL A 173 -6.00 14.60 14.37
C VAL A 173 -4.71 15.36 14.63
N ASP A 174 -3.72 14.67 15.17
CA ASP A 174 -2.35 15.14 15.27
C ASP A 174 -1.51 14.56 14.12
N TYR A 175 -1.15 15.42 13.18
CA TYR A 175 -0.32 15.02 12.04
C TYR A 175 1.14 15.00 12.44
N PRO A 176 1.87 13.92 12.12
CA PRO A 176 3.31 13.93 12.34
C PRO A 176 3.98 14.99 11.47
N GLU A 177 5.06 15.58 11.98
CA GLU A 177 5.93 16.44 11.17
C GLU A 177 6.44 15.63 9.96
N PRO A 178 6.20 16.09 8.72
CA PRO A 178 6.55 15.33 7.54
C PRO A 178 8.07 15.21 7.39
N ARG A 179 8.57 14.00 7.18
CA ARG A 179 10.01 13.75 6.94
C ARG A 179 10.50 14.31 5.62
N TYR A 180 9.60 14.52 4.67
CA TYR A 180 9.87 15.06 3.34
C TYR A 180 8.80 16.08 3.01
N HIS A 181 9.19 17.22 2.47
CA HIS A 181 8.26 18.31 2.10
C HIS A 181 7.29 17.92 0.98
N TYR A 182 7.70 16.96 0.15
CA TYR A 182 6.91 16.49 -1.00
C TYR A 182 6.95 14.97 -1.06
N PRO A 183 5.93 14.32 -1.69
CA PRO A 183 6.04 12.92 -2.06
C PRO A 183 7.28 12.67 -2.92
N ILE A 184 7.86 11.49 -2.78
CA ILE A 184 9.07 11.11 -3.52
C ILE A 184 8.65 10.25 -4.71
N GLN A 185 8.99 10.71 -5.92
CA GLN A 185 8.78 9.96 -7.15
C GLN A 185 10.03 9.17 -7.53
N LEU A 186 9.85 7.89 -7.79
CA LEU A 186 10.87 6.98 -8.31
C LEU A 186 10.48 6.57 -9.73
N ARG A 187 11.19 7.10 -10.72
CA ARG A 187 11.02 6.71 -12.12
C ARG A 187 11.80 5.43 -12.37
N SER A 188 11.14 4.28 -12.22
CA SER A 188 11.82 2.99 -12.21
C SER A 188 12.65 2.71 -13.48
N ARG A 189 12.28 3.32 -14.61
CA ARG A 189 13.06 3.21 -15.87
C ARG A 189 14.47 3.80 -15.81
N ASN A 190 14.73 4.68 -14.84
CA ASN A 190 16.04 5.32 -14.63
C ASN A 190 16.94 4.54 -13.66
N PHE A 191 16.47 3.39 -13.18
CA PHE A 191 17.22 2.49 -12.31
C PHE A 191 17.62 1.23 -13.06
N ASP A 192 18.82 0.71 -12.78
CA ASP A 192 19.34 -0.46 -13.46
C ASP A 192 18.83 -1.76 -12.83
N TRP A 193 18.68 -2.79 -13.66
CA TRP A 193 18.48 -4.15 -13.22
C TRP A 193 19.79 -4.77 -12.76
N VAL A 194 19.78 -5.44 -11.63
CA VAL A 194 20.90 -6.19 -11.07
C VAL A 194 20.51 -7.67 -11.07
N THR A 195 21.39 -8.52 -11.55
CA THR A 195 21.19 -9.97 -11.50
C THR A 195 21.23 -10.43 -10.04
N SER A 196 20.23 -11.20 -9.62
CA SER A 196 20.23 -11.82 -8.30
C SER A 196 21.08 -13.11 -8.31
N ARG A 197 21.26 -13.71 -7.12
CA ARG A 197 21.88 -15.03 -7.00
C ARG A 197 20.98 -16.15 -7.51
N THR A 198 19.69 -15.89 -7.67
CA THR A 198 18.70 -16.86 -8.18
C THR A 198 18.65 -16.77 -9.70
N PRO A 199 18.94 -17.87 -10.43
CA PRO A 199 18.87 -17.88 -11.89
C PRO A 199 17.50 -17.45 -12.40
N GLY A 200 17.47 -16.56 -13.40
CA GLY A 200 16.24 -16.03 -13.98
C GLY A 200 15.49 -15.02 -13.12
N VAL A 201 16.11 -14.54 -12.03
CA VAL A 201 15.57 -13.45 -11.19
C VAL A 201 16.50 -12.26 -11.26
N SER A 202 15.94 -11.08 -11.53
CA SER A 202 16.65 -9.80 -11.49
C SER A 202 15.98 -8.86 -10.49
N LEU A 203 16.78 -8.00 -9.86
CA LEU A 203 16.36 -7.03 -8.87
C LEU A 203 16.57 -5.63 -9.44
N LYS A 204 15.71 -4.71 -9.06
CA LYS A 204 15.89 -3.29 -9.31
C LYS A 204 15.65 -2.53 -7.99
N PRO A 205 16.70 -2.35 -7.17
CA PRO A 205 16.60 -1.55 -5.96
C PRO A 205 16.19 -0.12 -6.30
N LEU A 206 15.16 0.41 -5.64
CA LEU A 206 14.68 1.76 -5.90
C LEU A 206 15.04 2.71 -4.76
N ALA A 207 14.65 2.40 -3.53
CA ALA A 207 14.93 3.26 -2.38
C ALA A 207 14.75 2.53 -1.05
N THR A 208 15.40 3.07 -0.01
CA THR A 208 15.03 2.90 1.40
C THR A 208 14.83 4.28 1.99
N PHE A 209 13.60 4.62 2.38
CA PHE A 209 13.22 5.99 2.69
C PHE A 209 13.68 6.49 4.06
N ASN A 210 13.94 5.59 4.98
CA ASN A 210 14.53 5.90 6.30
C ASN A 210 15.03 4.60 6.95
N ALA A 211 15.70 4.71 8.13
CA ALA A 211 16.25 3.55 8.83
C ALA A 211 15.18 2.49 9.22
N GLY A 212 13.93 2.91 9.36
CA GLY A 212 12.79 2.03 9.65
C GLY A 212 12.00 1.57 8.41
N GLY A 213 12.49 1.88 7.19
CA GLY A 213 11.76 1.61 5.95
C GLY A 213 10.68 2.65 5.66
N PRO A 214 9.86 2.46 4.62
CA PRO A 214 9.91 1.26 3.77
C PRO A 214 11.13 1.21 2.87
N GLY A 215 11.61 -0.01 2.60
CA GLY A 215 12.47 -0.32 1.47
C GLY A 215 11.63 -0.77 0.28
N VAL A 216 11.95 -0.35 -0.94
CA VAL A 216 11.21 -0.73 -2.15
C VAL A 216 12.14 -1.12 -3.28
N GLN A 217 11.77 -2.17 -4.00
CA GLN A 217 12.45 -2.65 -5.19
C GLN A 217 11.47 -3.31 -6.17
N LEU A 218 11.87 -3.44 -7.42
CA LEU A 218 11.18 -4.30 -8.37
C LEU A 218 11.91 -5.62 -8.50
N LEU A 219 11.16 -6.70 -8.68
CA LEU A 219 11.65 -8.03 -9.01
C LEU A 219 11.14 -8.40 -10.40
N LYS A 220 12.02 -8.89 -11.24
CA LYS A 220 11.65 -9.52 -12.51
C LYS A 220 12.01 -11.00 -12.43
N VAL A 221 11.03 -11.86 -12.71
CA VAL A 221 11.18 -13.31 -12.74
C VAL A 221 10.90 -13.76 -14.16
N GLU A 222 11.91 -14.33 -14.80
CA GLU A 222 11.81 -14.83 -16.17
C GLU A 222 10.84 -16.01 -16.24
N ARG A 223 10.20 -16.20 -17.39
CA ARG A 223 9.34 -17.36 -17.64
C ARG A 223 10.10 -18.66 -17.35
N GLY A 224 9.50 -19.53 -16.56
CA GLY A 224 10.08 -20.82 -16.15
C GLY A 224 11.05 -20.73 -14.97
N ALA A 225 11.44 -19.52 -14.56
CA ALA A 225 12.22 -19.34 -13.35
C ALA A 225 11.34 -19.45 -12.09
N THR A 226 11.99 -19.64 -10.95
CA THR A 226 11.31 -19.75 -9.66
C THR A 226 11.89 -18.72 -8.69
N LEU A 227 11.03 -17.87 -8.16
CA LEU A 227 11.36 -17.08 -6.99
C LEU A 227 11.39 -18.04 -5.77
N PRO A 228 12.55 -18.26 -5.14
CA PRO A 228 12.69 -19.31 -4.12
C PRO A 228 11.85 -19.01 -2.89
N SER A 229 11.59 -20.02 -2.08
CA SER A 229 11.05 -19.82 -0.74
C SER A 229 11.96 -18.89 0.07
N GLY A 230 11.38 -18.14 1.00
CA GLY A 230 12.13 -17.21 1.82
C GLY A 230 11.45 -16.98 3.16
N SER A 231 12.26 -16.69 4.18
CA SER A 231 11.76 -16.37 5.53
C SER A 231 12.23 -14.97 5.91
N PRO A 232 11.43 -13.93 5.59
CA PRO A 232 11.84 -12.55 5.85
C PRO A 232 11.95 -12.28 7.35
N GLU A 233 12.93 -11.49 7.74
CA GLU A 233 13.10 -11.02 9.12
C GLU A 233 12.18 -9.82 9.43
N ASN A 234 11.75 -9.11 8.38
CA ASN A 234 10.86 -7.95 8.43
C ASN A 234 9.51 -8.27 7.79
N GLN A 235 8.57 -7.35 7.91
CA GLN A 235 7.31 -7.44 7.17
C GLN A 235 7.59 -7.22 5.69
N HIS A 236 7.18 -8.16 4.86
CA HIS A 236 7.44 -8.13 3.42
C HIS A 236 6.14 -8.25 2.64
N ILE A 237 5.93 -7.34 1.70
CA ILE A 237 4.76 -7.36 0.81
C ILE A 237 5.28 -7.45 -0.63
N LEU A 238 4.83 -8.48 -1.35
CA LEU A 238 4.99 -8.56 -2.80
C LEU A 238 3.66 -8.18 -3.46
N MET A 239 3.71 -7.38 -4.51
CA MET A 239 2.56 -7.05 -5.34
C MET A 239 2.88 -7.40 -6.79
N LEU A 240 2.08 -8.28 -7.37
CA LEU A 240 2.25 -8.76 -8.73
C LEU A 240 1.72 -7.71 -9.72
N ALA A 241 2.64 -7.06 -10.43
CA ALA A 241 2.34 -5.98 -11.36
C ALA A 241 1.98 -6.49 -12.76
N SER A 242 2.64 -7.55 -13.22
CA SER A 242 2.34 -8.19 -14.50
C SER A 242 2.84 -9.63 -14.52
N GLY A 243 2.34 -10.43 -15.44
CA GLY A 243 2.69 -11.85 -15.58
C GLY A 243 1.84 -12.76 -14.69
N LYS A 244 2.32 -13.98 -14.48
CA LYS A 244 1.65 -15.01 -13.69
C LYS A 244 2.67 -15.84 -12.91
N LEU A 245 2.35 -16.07 -11.65
CA LEU A 245 3.09 -16.97 -10.77
C LEU A 245 2.22 -18.15 -10.38
N ARG A 246 2.83 -19.32 -10.20
CA ARG A 246 2.17 -20.51 -9.69
C ARG A 246 2.70 -20.86 -8.30
N ARG A 247 1.76 -21.15 -7.39
CA ARG A 247 1.99 -21.67 -6.06
C ARG A 247 1.11 -22.89 -5.85
N ASP A 248 1.70 -24.05 -5.56
CA ASP A 248 0.96 -25.27 -5.16
C ASP A 248 -0.24 -25.61 -6.08
N GLY A 249 -0.10 -25.34 -7.41
CA GLY A 249 -1.15 -25.56 -8.40
C GLY A 249 -2.11 -24.37 -8.61
N GLU A 250 -2.09 -23.39 -7.76
CA GLU A 250 -2.85 -22.14 -7.89
C GLU A 250 -2.07 -21.11 -8.72
N THR A 251 -2.76 -20.44 -9.66
CA THR A 251 -2.18 -19.34 -10.45
C THR A 251 -2.52 -17.99 -9.81
N LEU A 252 -1.47 -17.21 -9.54
CA LEU A 252 -1.54 -15.85 -9.04
C LEU A 252 -1.36 -14.88 -10.21
N GLY A 253 -2.27 -13.94 -10.38
CA GLY A 253 -2.29 -12.97 -11.48
C GLY A 253 -2.01 -11.54 -11.03
N GLN A 254 -2.06 -10.61 -12.00
CA GLN A 254 -1.88 -9.19 -11.80
C GLN A 254 -2.78 -8.65 -10.66
N GLY A 255 -2.23 -7.81 -9.79
CA GLY A 255 -2.94 -7.23 -8.65
C GLY A 255 -2.94 -8.09 -7.40
N THR A 256 -2.36 -9.30 -7.45
CA THR A 256 -2.20 -10.15 -6.26
C THR A 256 -1.20 -9.55 -5.29
N TYR A 257 -1.57 -9.51 -4.00
CA TYR A 257 -0.68 -9.20 -2.88
C TYR A 257 -0.31 -10.47 -2.13
N ILE A 258 0.96 -10.56 -1.74
CA ILE A 258 1.49 -11.62 -0.89
C ILE A 258 2.14 -10.93 0.31
N TYR A 259 1.50 -11.04 1.47
CA TYR A 259 2.04 -10.54 2.73
C TYR A 259 2.77 -11.66 3.47
N CYS A 260 4.02 -11.41 3.78
CA CYS A 260 4.90 -12.31 4.52
C CYS A 260 5.28 -11.65 5.84
N PRO A 261 4.61 -12.03 6.95
CA PRO A 261 5.02 -11.57 8.27
C PRO A 261 6.44 -12.06 8.61
N PRO A 262 7.19 -11.34 9.47
CA PRO A 262 8.52 -11.79 9.89
C PRO A 262 8.48 -13.19 10.52
N GLY A 263 9.43 -14.04 10.13
CA GLY A 263 9.52 -15.43 10.56
C GLY A 263 8.51 -16.38 9.91
N SER A 264 7.66 -15.90 9.01
CA SER A 264 6.88 -16.76 8.12
C SER A 264 7.76 -17.37 7.03
N THR A 265 7.29 -18.41 6.38
CA THR A 265 7.96 -18.98 5.20
C THR A 265 7.14 -18.68 3.95
N ARG A 266 7.61 -17.75 3.13
CA ARG A 266 7.03 -17.53 1.82
C ARG A 266 7.28 -18.76 0.95
N PRO A 267 6.26 -19.33 0.31
CA PRO A 267 6.44 -20.47 -0.61
C PRO A 267 7.27 -20.08 -1.82
N ALA A 268 7.85 -21.07 -2.49
CA ALA A 268 8.42 -20.87 -3.81
C ALA A 268 7.33 -20.55 -4.83
N LEU A 269 7.63 -19.62 -5.75
CA LEU A 269 6.68 -19.13 -6.74
C LEU A 269 7.28 -19.31 -8.14
N ALA A 270 6.71 -20.19 -8.96
CA ALA A 270 7.17 -20.46 -10.32
C ALA A 270 6.53 -19.50 -11.32
N ALA A 271 7.31 -18.86 -12.17
CA ALA A 271 6.79 -17.94 -13.17
C ALA A 271 6.30 -18.70 -14.43
N GLU A 272 5.00 -18.60 -14.69
CA GLU A 272 4.38 -19.13 -15.92
C GLU A 272 4.62 -18.20 -17.13
N GLU A 273 4.78 -16.91 -16.85
CA GLU A 273 5.12 -15.84 -17.78
C GLU A 273 6.25 -14.99 -17.18
N GLU A 274 6.93 -14.15 -17.97
CA GLU A 274 7.79 -13.13 -17.38
C GLU A 274 6.95 -12.27 -16.42
N THR A 275 7.38 -12.19 -15.18
CA THR A 275 6.60 -11.59 -14.10
C THR A 275 7.36 -10.44 -13.48
N LEU A 276 6.65 -9.31 -13.28
CA LEU A 276 7.13 -8.15 -12.57
C LEU A 276 6.40 -8.02 -11.22
N LEU A 277 7.16 -7.86 -10.15
CA LEU A 277 6.62 -7.59 -8.82
C LEU A 277 7.21 -6.29 -8.25
N LEU A 278 6.40 -5.56 -7.49
CA LEU A 278 6.90 -4.62 -6.50
C LEU A 278 7.10 -5.38 -5.20
N ALA A 279 8.27 -5.24 -4.60
CA ALA A 279 8.57 -5.73 -3.26
C ALA A 279 8.74 -4.53 -2.32
N ALA A 280 7.99 -4.53 -1.23
CA ALA A 280 8.09 -3.53 -0.17
C ALA A 280 8.42 -4.22 1.15
N GLU A 281 9.43 -3.70 1.85
CA GLU A 281 9.88 -4.21 3.13
C GLU A 281 9.67 -3.14 4.20
N PHE A 282 9.07 -3.54 5.33
CA PHE A 282 8.78 -2.67 6.45
C PHE A 282 9.42 -3.25 7.71
N GLN A 283 10.08 -2.39 8.45
CA GLN A 283 10.70 -2.76 9.69
C GLN A 283 9.69 -3.18 10.75
N VAL A 284 9.99 -4.22 11.51
CA VAL A 284 9.31 -4.51 12.76
C VAL A 284 9.60 -3.40 13.78
N ARG A 285 8.60 -2.98 14.52
CA ARG A 285 8.73 -1.89 15.51
C ARG A 285 9.93 -2.14 16.45
N GLY A 286 10.81 -1.15 16.54
CA GLY A 286 11.99 -1.19 17.40
C GLY A 286 13.21 -1.95 16.86
N LYS A 287 13.14 -2.46 15.61
CA LYS A 287 14.31 -3.09 14.95
C LYS A 287 14.75 -2.27 13.74
N PRO A 288 16.04 -2.08 13.46
CA PRO A 288 16.51 -1.50 12.21
C PRO A 288 16.22 -2.44 11.03
N LEU A 289 15.99 -1.90 9.81
CA LEU A 289 15.97 -2.73 8.60
C LEU A 289 17.32 -3.46 8.47
N ALA A 290 17.27 -4.77 8.40
CA ALA A 290 18.45 -5.54 8.03
C ALA A 290 18.89 -5.10 6.61
N ARG A 291 20.18 -4.90 6.38
CA ARG A 291 20.71 -4.43 5.09
C ARG A 291 20.69 -5.50 3.99
N SER A 292 19.87 -6.52 4.07
CA SER A 292 19.83 -7.57 3.06
C SER A 292 18.49 -7.56 2.31
N LEU A 293 18.51 -6.91 1.16
CA LEU A 293 17.55 -7.17 0.09
C LEU A 293 17.97 -8.44 -0.68
N ASP A 294 18.59 -9.40 0.00
CA ASP A 294 18.95 -10.69 -0.58
C ASP A 294 17.67 -11.53 -0.74
N CYS A 295 17.20 -11.62 -1.99
CA CYS A 295 16.20 -12.59 -2.42
C CYS A 295 16.85 -13.91 -2.75
#